data_273b4d41e1b10bb218ec136988f6c0a7
#
_entry.id   273b4d41e1b10bb218ec136988f6c0a7
#
_cell.length_a   1.000
_cell.length_b   1.000
_cell.length_c   1.000
_cell.angle_alpha   90.00
_cell.angle_beta   90.00
_cell.angle_gamma   90.00
#
_symmetry.space_group_name_H-M   'P 1'
#
loop_
_entity.id
_entity.type
_entity.pdbx_description
1 polymer ?
#
loop_
_entity_poly.entity_id
_entity_poly.type
_entity_poly.pdbx_seq_one_letter_code
_entity_poly.pdbx_strand_id
1 'polypeptide(L)'
;MKCVACGTELETGALLCPNCGRVVDSADVARQKAAAGQLTKKEFYALPGMKSCRNNIRTCAILLYISAGVTILASVLLQGVITTSLIDGILILALGLWLQFGKSRVCAIITLLYGIAGTAIVALQTGQIQGWWIPLAGAWAISYTFKFHKLWNKYKKDGVLPDAAVSDK
;
A
#
# COMPACT_ATOMS: atom_id res chain seq x y z
N MET A 1 10.18 -3.40 -27.62
CA MET A 1 8.70 -3.55 -27.54
C MET A 1 8.08 -3.15 -28.87
N LYS A 2 6.81 -3.59 -29.14
CA LYS A 2 6.18 -3.21 -30.44
C LYS A 2 5.13 -2.14 -30.23
N CYS A 3 5.00 -1.22 -31.17
CA CYS A 3 3.95 -0.20 -31.16
C CYS A 3 2.58 -0.86 -31.35
N VAL A 4 1.61 -0.52 -30.51
CA VAL A 4 0.24 -1.11 -30.55
C VAL A 4 -0.53 -0.66 -31.81
N ALA A 5 -0.17 0.48 -32.41
CA ALA A 5 -0.86 1.03 -33.58
C ALA A 5 -0.30 0.53 -34.91
N CYS A 6 1.02 0.44 -35.06
CA CYS A 6 1.67 0.16 -36.35
C CYS A 6 2.62 -1.06 -36.32
N GLY A 7 2.81 -1.70 -35.16
CA GLY A 7 3.66 -2.89 -35.02
C GLY A 7 5.17 -2.64 -35.07
N THR A 8 5.62 -1.40 -35.31
CA THR A 8 7.04 -1.05 -35.37
C THR A 8 7.75 -1.35 -34.06
N GLU A 9 8.96 -1.88 -34.12
CA GLU A 9 9.78 -2.13 -32.93
C GLU A 9 10.24 -0.79 -32.33
N LEU A 10 10.00 -0.65 -31.02
CA LEU A 10 10.33 0.54 -30.24
C LEU A 10 11.47 0.21 -29.29
N GLU A 11 12.38 1.15 -29.13
CA GLU A 11 13.38 1.08 -28.07
C GLU A 11 12.75 1.16 -26.67
N THR A 12 13.42 0.55 -25.67
CA THR A 12 12.99 0.61 -24.28
C THR A 12 13.04 2.06 -23.77
N GLY A 13 11.87 2.63 -23.50
CA GLY A 13 11.77 4.01 -23.01
C GLY A 13 11.34 5.04 -24.05
N ALA A 14 11.06 4.63 -25.30
CA ALA A 14 10.52 5.53 -26.30
C ALA A 14 9.17 6.12 -25.87
N LEU A 15 9.07 7.45 -25.86
CA LEU A 15 7.86 8.19 -25.55
C LEU A 15 6.92 8.34 -26.74
N LEU A 16 7.47 8.27 -27.95
CA LEU A 16 6.75 8.41 -29.23
C LEU A 16 7.20 7.31 -30.17
N CYS A 17 6.26 6.79 -30.95
CA CYS A 17 6.58 5.88 -32.05
C CYS A 17 7.18 6.66 -33.21
N PRO A 18 8.40 6.32 -33.69
CA PRO A 18 9.04 7.04 -34.78
C PRO A 18 8.32 6.88 -36.15
N ASN A 19 7.51 5.83 -36.27
CA ASN A 19 6.84 5.53 -37.54
C ASN A 19 5.44 6.17 -37.63
N CYS A 20 4.63 6.15 -36.54
CA CYS A 20 3.24 6.62 -36.57
C CYS A 20 2.99 7.85 -35.67
N GLY A 21 4.01 8.35 -34.95
CA GLY A 21 3.89 9.51 -34.06
C GLY A 21 3.04 9.31 -32.81
N ARG A 22 2.51 8.09 -32.57
CA ARG A 22 1.68 7.81 -31.40
C ARG A 22 2.50 7.88 -30.12
N VAL A 23 1.95 8.54 -29.10
CA VAL A 23 2.50 8.54 -27.75
C VAL A 23 2.41 7.12 -27.17
N VAL A 24 3.53 6.61 -26.66
CA VAL A 24 3.60 5.29 -26.00
C VAL A 24 3.12 5.46 -24.56
N ASP A 25 1.90 5.00 -24.28
CA ASP A 25 1.36 5.04 -22.91
C ASP A 25 2.01 3.98 -22.02
N SER A 26 2.25 4.34 -20.77
CA SER A 26 2.73 3.42 -19.73
C SER A 26 1.81 2.20 -19.55
N ALA A 27 0.51 2.35 -19.81
CA ALA A 27 -0.45 1.26 -19.79
C ALA A 27 -0.22 0.26 -20.93
N ASP A 28 0.13 0.72 -22.14
CA ASP A 28 0.42 -0.15 -23.28
C ASP A 28 1.71 -0.96 -23.05
N VAL A 29 2.73 -0.31 -22.48
CA VAL A 29 3.98 -0.98 -22.06
C VAL A 29 3.72 -2.06 -21.02
N ALA A 30 2.89 -1.74 -20.02
CA ALA A 30 2.52 -2.69 -18.98
C ALA A 30 1.74 -3.89 -19.53
N ARG A 31 0.83 -3.67 -20.50
CA ARG A 31 0.09 -4.75 -21.18
C ARG A 31 1.01 -5.68 -21.96
N GLN A 32 1.98 -5.14 -22.69
CA GLN A 32 2.97 -5.95 -23.41
C GLN A 32 3.85 -6.78 -22.47
N LYS A 33 4.36 -6.16 -21.39
CA LYS A 33 5.11 -6.88 -20.34
C LYS A 33 4.27 -7.95 -19.66
N ALA A 34 2.99 -7.67 -19.45
CA ALA A 34 2.06 -8.63 -18.88
C ALA A 34 1.84 -9.85 -19.80
N ALA A 35 1.63 -9.61 -21.09
CA ALA A 35 1.49 -10.68 -22.08
C ALA A 35 2.76 -11.55 -22.18
N ALA A 36 3.95 -10.95 -21.96
CA ALA A 36 5.21 -11.66 -21.91
C ALA A 36 5.51 -12.33 -20.54
N GLY A 37 4.63 -12.22 -19.55
CA GLY A 37 4.84 -12.76 -18.20
C GLY A 37 5.96 -12.07 -17.40
N GLN A 38 6.47 -10.93 -17.86
CA GLN A 38 7.65 -10.24 -17.31
C GLN A 38 7.32 -9.12 -16.32
N LEU A 39 6.05 -8.92 -15.96
CA LEU A 39 5.64 -7.85 -15.06
C LEU A 39 6.10 -8.13 -13.61
N THR A 40 6.87 -7.21 -13.06
CA THR A 40 7.28 -7.31 -11.65
C THR A 40 6.14 -6.91 -10.71
N LYS A 41 6.18 -7.40 -9.45
CA LYS A 41 5.19 -7.04 -8.43
C LYS A 41 5.09 -5.52 -8.19
N LYS A 42 6.22 -4.81 -8.34
CA LYS A 42 6.31 -3.35 -8.19
C LYS A 42 5.62 -2.63 -9.35
N GLU A 43 5.86 -3.06 -10.58
CA GLU A 43 5.20 -2.52 -11.78
C GLU A 43 3.69 -2.81 -11.76
N PHE A 44 3.28 -4.03 -11.37
CA PHE A 44 1.87 -4.39 -11.20
C PHE A 44 1.16 -3.46 -10.19
N TYR A 45 1.80 -3.14 -9.07
CA TYR A 45 1.25 -2.22 -8.06
C TYR A 45 1.14 -0.77 -8.57
N ALA A 46 1.97 -0.38 -9.56
CA ALA A 46 1.94 0.93 -10.17
C ALA A 46 0.82 1.11 -11.23
N LEU A 47 0.18 0.00 -11.67
CA LEU A 47 -0.89 0.04 -12.68
C LEU A 47 -2.05 0.95 -12.28
N PRO A 48 -2.71 1.60 -13.25
CA PRO A 48 -3.91 2.41 -13.01
C PRO A 48 -5.01 1.65 -12.28
N GLY A 49 -5.27 0.38 -12.64
CA GLY A 49 -6.24 -0.49 -11.99
C GLY A 49 -5.93 -0.85 -10.53
N MET A 50 -4.72 -0.52 -10.03
CA MET A 50 -4.32 -0.69 -8.63
C MET A 50 -4.36 0.60 -7.81
N LYS A 51 -4.83 1.73 -8.39
CA LYS A 51 -4.85 3.06 -7.76
C LYS A 51 -5.59 3.03 -6.42
N SER A 52 -6.76 2.40 -6.36
CA SER A 52 -7.56 2.27 -5.14
C SER A 52 -6.81 1.51 -4.03
N CYS A 53 -6.24 0.34 -4.33
CA CYS A 53 -5.44 -0.41 -3.35
C CYS A 53 -4.24 0.41 -2.87
N ARG A 54 -3.55 1.08 -3.79
CA ARG A 54 -2.38 1.91 -3.48
C ARG A 54 -2.73 3.08 -2.58
N ASN A 55 -3.79 3.82 -2.91
CA ASN A 55 -4.21 4.97 -2.14
C ASN A 55 -4.68 4.55 -0.74
N ASN A 56 -5.49 3.52 -0.62
CA ASN A 56 -5.99 3.08 0.68
C ASN A 56 -4.88 2.51 1.59
N ILE A 57 -3.94 1.72 1.07
CA ILE A 57 -2.78 1.27 1.85
C ILE A 57 -1.94 2.47 2.30
N ARG A 58 -1.74 3.47 1.43
CA ARG A 58 -1.02 4.70 1.78
C ARG A 58 -1.75 5.50 2.84
N THR A 59 -3.06 5.64 2.74
CA THR A 59 -3.88 6.33 3.75
C THR A 59 -3.77 5.64 5.12
N CYS A 60 -3.83 4.31 5.16
CA CYS A 60 -3.63 3.57 6.41
C CYS A 60 -2.24 3.84 7.01
N ALA A 61 -1.19 3.85 6.19
CA ALA A 61 0.17 4.15 6.65
C ALA A 61 0.28 5.59 7.17
N ILE A 62 -0.34 6.57 6.51
CA ILE A 62 -0.38 7.98 6.95
C ILE A 62 -1.09 8.11 8.31
N LEU A 63 -2.21 7.42 8.52
CA LEU A 63 -2.89 7.41 9.82
C LEU A 63 -1.99 6.86 10.93
N LEU A 64 -1.21 5.81 10.65
CA LEU A 64 -0.23 5.29 11.62
C LEU A 64 0.89 6.29 11.88
N TYR A 65 1.38 7.03 10.87
CA TYR A 65 2.40 8.06 11.06
C TYR A 65 1.90 9.23 11.92
N ILE A 66 0.67 9.68 11.68
CA ILE A 66 0.05 10.73 12.50
C ILE A 66 -0.07 10.24 13.94
N SER A 67 -0.57 9.01 14.16
CA SER A 67 -0.68 8.42 15.50
C SER A 67 0.68 8.33 16.20
N ALA A 68 1.70 7.82 15.50
CA ALA A 68 3.05 7.73 16.02
C ALA A 68 3.62 9.12 16.39
N GLY A 69 3.44 10.09 15.49
CA GLY A 69 3.90 11.49 15.72
C GLY A 69 3.26 12.11 16.94
N VAL A 70 1.94 11.97 17.11
CA VAL A 70 1.22 12.48 18.28
C VAL A 70 1.69 11.79 19.56
N THR A 71 1.85 10.46 19.54
CA THR A 71 2.32 9.69 20.71
C THR A 71 3.74 10.09 21.11
N ILE A 72 4.65 10.22 20.15
CA ILE A 72 6.03 10.65 20.39
C ILE A 72 6.07 12.09 20.93
N LEU A 73 5.34 13.00 20.30
CA LEU A 73 5.29 14.41 20.71
C LEU A 73 4.72 14.54 22.13
N ALA A 74 3.63 13.86 22.44
CA ALA A 74 3.02 13.84 23.76
C ALA A 74 4.00 13.28 24.82
N SER A 75 4.73 12.22 24.50
CA SER A 75 5.73 11.62 25.39
C SER A 75 6.85 12.59 25.73
N VAL A 76 7.38 13.29 24.72
CA VAL A 76 8.49 14.24 24.90
C VAL A 76 8.03 15.49 25.69
N LEU A 77 6.83 16.03 25.38
CA LEU A 77 6.36 17.27 25.98
C LEU A 77 5.83 17.09 27.43
N LEU A 78 5.18 15.97 27.72
CA LEU A 78 4.47 15.77 28.99
C LEU A 78 5.25 14.98 30.03
N GLN A 79 6.14 14.09 29.63
CA GLN A 79 6.75 13.10 30.53
C GLN A 79 8.29 13.21 30.62
N GLY A 80 8.92 14.09 29.84
CA GLY A 80 10.39 14.16 29.79
C GLY A 80 11.02 12.95 29.11
N VAL A 81 12.08 12.39 29.59
CA VAL A 81 12.94 11.39 28.97
C VAL A 81 12.30 10.00 28.92
N ILE A 82 12.58 9.24 27.85
CA ILE A 82 12.34 7.81 27.55
C ILE A 82 11.26 7.12 28.41
N THR A 83 10.04 7.17 27.95
CA THR A 83 8.91 6.46 28.57
C THR A 83 8.47 5.29 27.67
N THR A 84 7.67 4.37 28.25
CA THR A 84 7.02 3.27 27.50
C THR A 84 6.20 3.82 26.30
N SER A 85 5.62 5.00 26.43
CA SER A 85 4.88 5.68 25.33
C SER A 85 5.77 6.08 24.17
N LEU A 86 7.04 6.42 24.38
CA LEU A 86 7.99 6.70 23.28
C LEU A 86 8.28 5.43 22.50
N ILE A 87 8.50 4.31 23.17
CA ILE A 87 8.71 3.01 22.54
C ILE A 87 7.49 2.62 21.71
N ASP A 88 6.30 2.82 22.25
CA ASP A 88 5.02 2.58 21.57
C ASP A 88 4.90 3.40 20.27
N GLY A 89 5.19 4.69 20.33
CA GLY A 89 5.22 5.58 19.16
C GLY A 89 6.20 5.11 18.08
N ILE A 90 7.39 4.66 18.47
CA ILE A 90 8.41 4.12 17.54
C ILE A 90 7.91 2.81 16.89
N LEU A 91 7.26 1.93 17.66
CA LEU A 91 6.67 0.68 17.14
C LEU A 91 5.57 0.96 16.11
N ILE A 92 4.66 1.90 16.41
CA ILE A 92 3.60 2.32 15.47
C ILE A 92 4.22 2.89 14.19
N LEU A 93 5.27 3.71 14.30
CA LEU A 93 5.99 4.26 13.16
C LEU A 93 6.60 3.14 12.29
N ALA A 94 7.28 2.18 12.94
CA ALA A 94 7.88 1.04 12.25
C ALA A 94 6.83 0.18 11.52
N LEU A 95 5.68 -0.07 12.13
CA LEU A 95 4.56 -0.78 11.51
C LEU A 95 4.00 -0.01 10.30
N GLY A 96 3.87 1.32 10.39
CA GLY A 96 3.46 2.17 9.28
C GLY A 96 4.42 2.11 8.10
N LEU A 97 5.73 2.19 8.36
CA LEU A 97 6.78 2.05 7.34
C LEU A 97 6.75 0.66 6.70
N TRP A 98 6.67 -0.38 7.51
CA TRP A 98 6.59 -1.76 7.00
C TRP A 98 5.33 -1.98 6.16
N LEU A 99 4.19 -1.45 6.57
CA LEU A 99 2.96 -1.53 5.78
C LEU A 99 3.10 -0.83 4.43
N GLN A 100 3.70 0.36 4.40
CA GLN A 100 3.85 1.16 3.19
C GLN A 100 4.82 0.52 2.19
N PHE A 101 5.97 0.04 2.65
CA PHE A 101 7.02 -0.50 1.77
C PHE A 101 6.88 -2.01 1.55
N GLY A 102 6.58 -2.78 2.59
CA GLY A 102 6.47 -4.23 2.52
C GLY A 102 5.20 -4.75 1.87
N LYS A 103 4.09 -3.98 1.93
CA LYS A 103 2.76 -4.39 1.41
C LYS A 103 2.40 -5.82 1.83
N SER A 104 2.82 -6.20 3.04
CA SER A 104 2.72 -7.55 3.57
C SER A 104 1.37 -7.76 4.27
N ARG A 105 0.73 -8.90 4.01
CA ARG A 105 -0.47 -9.33 4.75
C ARG A 105 -0.19 -9.48 6.24
N VAL A 106 1.00 -10.03 6.55
CA VAL A 106 1.43 -10.27 7.94
C VAL A 106 1.54 -8.96 8.70
N CYS A 107 2.14 -7.93 8.09
CA CYS A 107 2.24 -6.61 8.71
C CYS A 107 0.85 -6.01 9.01
N ALA A 108 -0.11 -6.12 8.09
CA ALA A 108 -1.46 -5.63 8.30
C ALA A 108 -2.17 -6.35 9.47
N ILE A 109 -1.98 -7.67 9.58
CA ILE A 109 -2.52 -8.48 10.70
C ILE A 109 -1.86 -8.07 12.03
N ILE A 110 -0.54 -7.92 12.05
CA ILE A 110 0.19 -7.48 13.25
C ILE A 110 -0.29 -6.10 13.68
N THR A 111 -0.49 -5.17 12.75
CA THR A 111 -0.99 -3.82 13.04
C THR A 111 -2.39 -3.87 13.66
N LEU A 112 -3.28 -4.73 13.15
CA LEU A 112 -4.60 -4.92 13.73
C LEU A 112 -4.53 -5.46 15.16
N LEU A 113 -3.80 -6.55 15.36
CA LEU A 113 -3.66 -7.19 16.68
C LEU A 113 -3.04 -6.24 17.71
N TYR A 114 -1.99 -5.52 17.30
CA TYR A 114 -1.34 -4.51 18.11
C TYR A 114 -2.31 -3.38 18.51
N GLY A 115 -3.09 -2.89 17.54
CA GLY A 115 -4.09 -1.85 17.78
C GLY A 115 -5.19 -2.30 18.73
N ILE A 116 -5.69 -3.54 18.59
CA ILE A 116 -6.70 -4.11 19.50
C ILE A 116 -6.13 -4.23 20.91
N ALA A 117 -4.93 -4.82 21.05
CA ALA A 117 -4.29 -5.01 22.34
C ALA A 117 -4.02 -3.66 23.04
N GLY A 118 -3.46 -2.69 22.32
CA GLY A 118 -3.19 -1.35 22.84
C GLY A 118 -4.48 -0.64 23.30
N THR A 119 -5.52 -0.65 22.47
CA THR A 119 -6.82 -0.04 22.81
C THR A 119 -7.44 -0.72 24.03
N ALA A 120 -7.36 -2.05 24.13
CA ALA A 120 -7.89 -2.80 25.28
C ALA A 120 -7.14 -2.48 26.58
N ILE A 121 -5.80 -2.42 26.53
CA ILE A 121 -4.97 -2.07 27.70
C ILE A 121 -5.30 -0.65 28.19
N VAL A 122 -5.38 0.32 27.28
CA VAL A 122 -5.72 1.70 27.64
C VAL A 122 -7.13 1.79 28.22
N ALA A 123 -8.10 1.09 27.63
CA ALA A 123 -9.46 1.07 28.12
C ALA A 123 -9.57 0.47 29.56
N LEU A 124 -8.81 -0.58 29.85
CA LEU A 124 -8.75 -1.17 31.18
C LEU A 124 -8.09 -0.26 32.23
N GLN A 125 -7.09 0.52 31.83
CA GLN A 125 -6.34 1.41 32.74
C GLN A 125 -7.06 2.74 33.00
N THR A 126 -7.69 3.31 31.97
CA THR A 126 -8.24 4.66 32.04
C THR A 126 -9.78 4.71 32.04
N GLY A 127 -10.43 3.58 31.75
CA GLY A 127 -11.88 3.53 31.54
C GLY A 127 -12.34 4.21 30.24
N GLN A 128 -11.41 4.67 29.39
CA GLN A 128 -11.72 5.37 28.15
C GLN A 128 -11.16 4.63 26.94
N ILE A 129 -11.94 4.57 25.87
CA ILE A 129 -11.53 3.95 24.60
C ILE A 129 -10.73 4.99 23.82
N GLN A 130 -9.39 4.95 23.94
CA GLN A 130 -8.48 5.79 23.18
C GLN A 130 -7.74 4.97 22.13
N GLY A 131 -7.35 5.61 21.00
CA GLY A 131 -6.57 4.96 19.95
C GLY A 131 -7.34 3.96 19.08
N TRP A 132 -8.67 3.91 19.16
CA TRP A 132 -9.54 3.00 18.39
C TRP A 132 -9.37 3.07 16.88
N TRP A 133 -8.82 4.17 16.36
CA TRP A 133 -8.50 4.32 14.93
C TRP A 133 -7.34 3.44 14.46
N ILE A 134 -6.42 3.02 15.34
CA ILE A 134 -5.30 2.12 15.00
C ILE A 134 -5.82 0.74 14.55
N PRO A 135 -6.67 0.03 15.34
CA PRO A 135 -7.27 -1.22 14.86
C PRO A 135 -8.14 -1.03 13.61
N LEU A 136 -8.84 0.11 13.46
CA LEU A 136 -9.57 0.40 12.23
C LEU A 136 -8.64 0.51 11.02
N ALA A 137 -7.54 1.25 11.14
CA ALA A 137 -6.54 1.35 10.09
C ALA A 137 -5.95 -0.03 9.75
N GLY A 138 -5.71 -0.87 10.75
CA GLY A 138 -5.26 -2.26 10.56
C GLY A 138 -6.26 -3.13 9.81
N ALA A 139 -7.54 -3.09 10.18
CA ALA A 139 -8.61 -3.82 9.51
C ALA A 139 -8.77 -3.37 8.05
N TRP A 140 -8.70 -2.06 7.82
CA TRP A 140 -8.73 -1.47 6.49
C TRP A 140 -7.52 -1.89 5.66
N ALA A 141 -6.32 -1.85 6.23
CA ALA A 141 -5.09 -2.29 5.58
C ALA A 141 -5.15 -3.79 5.19
N ILE A 142 -5.73 -4.66 6.04
CA ILE A 142 -5.95 -6.07 5.74
C ILE A 142 -6.77 -6.21 4.45
N SER A 143 -7.92 -5.57 4.36
CA SER A 143 -8.82 -5.67 3.22
C SER A 143 -8.10 -5.37 1.90
N TYR A 144 -7.32 -4.27 1.85
CA TYR A 144 -6.63 -3.85 0.63
C TYR A 144 -5.34 -4.62 0.35
N THR A 145 -4.61 -5.07 1.36
CA THR A 145 -3.45 -5.94 1.15
C THR A 145 -3.87 -7.33 0.65
N PHE A 146 -4.97 -7.88 1.15
CA PHE A 146 -5.52 -9.14 0.65
C PHE A 146 -6.06 -8.99 -0.79
N LYS A 147 -6.79 -7.89 -1.09
CA LYS A 147 -7.25 -7.58 -2.46
C LYS A 147 -6.07 -7.48 -3.43
N PHE A 148 -5.00 -6.78 -3.04
CA PHE A 148 -3.79 -6.67 -3.84
C PHE A 148 -3.17 -8.03 -4.14
N HIS A 149 -2.96 -8.86 -3.13
CA HIS A 149 -2.37 -10.18 -3.32
C HIS A 149 -3.27 -11.14 -4.10
N LYS A 150 -4.59 -11.04 -3.94
CA LYS A 150 -5.56 -11.82 -4.73
C LYS A 150 -5.44 -11.48 -6.22
N LEU A 151 -5.38 -10.19 -6.55
CA LEU A 151 -5.22 -9.71 -7.92
C LEU A 151 -3.84 -10.09 -8.50
N TRP A 152 -2.78 -9.98 -7.71
CA TRP A 152 -1.44 -10.41 -8.11
C TRP A 152 -1.37 -11.91 -8.40
N ASN A 153 -1.96 -12.75 -7.54
CA ASN A 153 -2.00 -14.20 -7.76
C ASN A 153 -2.85 -14.57 -8.98
N LYS A 154 -3.97 -13.86 -9.21
CA LYS A 154 -4.78 -14.02 -10.40
C LYS A 154 -3.99 -13.67 -11.66
N TYR A 155 -3.28 -12.53 -11.65
CA TYR A 155 -2.39 -12.18 -12.76
C TYR A 155 -1.33 -13.24 -13.04
N LYS A 156 -0.67 -13.78 -12.00
CA LYS A 156 0.32 -14.84 -12.16
C LYS A 156 -0.26 -16.12 -12.77
N LYS A 157 -1.52 -16.43 -12.48
CA LYS A 157 -2.17 -17.67 -12.95
C LYS A 157 -2.78 -17.51 -14.34
N ASP A 158 -3.47 -16.40 -14.58
CA ASP A 158 -4.35 -16.24 -15.74
C ASP A 158 -3.82 -15.14 -16.71
N GLY A 159 -2.75 -14.42 -16.38
CA GLY A 159 -2.21 -13.31 -17.17
C GLY A 159 -3.13 -12.07 -17.23
N VAL A 160 -4.27 -12.08 -16.52
CA VAL A 160 -5.28 -11.02 -16.59
C VAL A 160 -4.87 -9.83 -15.75
N LEU A 161 -4.78 -8.65 -16.41
CA LEU A 161 -4.53 -7.38 -15.72
C LEU A 161 -5.79 -6.86 -15.03
N PRO A 162 -5.64 -6.17 -13.88
CA PRO A 162 -6.76 -5.50 -13.25
C PRO A 162 -7.22 -4.32 -14.11
N ASP A 163 -8.48 -4.34 -14.54
CA ASP A 163 -9.08 -3.22 -15.27
C ASP A 163 -9.25 -2.01 -14.34
N ALA A 164 -9.09 -0.81 -14.89
CA ALA A 164 -9.29 0.44 -14.15
C ALA A 164 -10.70 0.54 -13.55
N ALA A 165 -11.70 -0.03 -14.21
CA ALA A 165 -13.10 -0.06 -13.76
C ALA A 165 -13.37 -0.94 -12.52
N VAL A 166 -12.47 -1.90 -12.19
CA VAL A 166 -12.63 -2.79 -11.03
C VAL A 166 -12.11 -2.15 -9.74
N SER A 167 -11.38 -1.06 -9.85
CA SER A 167 -10.72 -0.38 -8.73
C SER A 167 -11.68 0.50 -7.91
N ASP A 168 -12.81 0.91 -8.48
CA ASP A 168 -13.71 1.90 -7.88
C ASP A 168 -15.00 1.31 -7.27
N LYS A 169 -15.10 -0.04 -7.19
CA LYS A 169 -16.21 -0.75 -6.53
C LYS A 169 -15.78 -1.42 -5.24
#